data_29d88cd1e2fbb5a09c9d408321f9f374
#
_entry.id   29d88cd1e2fbb5a09c9d408321f9f374
#
_cell.length_a   1.000
_cell.length_b   1.000
_cell.length_c   1.000
_cell.angle_alpha   90.00
_cell.angle_beta   90.00
_cell.angle_gamma   90.00
#
_symmetry.space_group_name_H-M   'P 1'
#
loop_
_entity.id
_entity.type
_entity.pdbx_description
1 polymer ?
#
loop_
_entity_poly.entity_id
_entity_poly.type
_entity_poly.pdbx_seq_one_letter_code
_entity_poly.pdbx_strand_id
1 'polypeptide(L)'
;FVFDMGRMQVGMPILKLEGAKGGEIVDILTSEILKNGTGLSTGSSSAAYGNRLVCRAGDQTHQFYNIMGVRYMTIRVRNNPDSTLKITPSLMWSAYPLGDRGKFETSNALVNEIWKTCKHTQKICSLDAYVDTPYREQAQWWGDARVQSWNTFFISGDARLMRRGIRSISMQKTPNGLTYGHAPTMAHSCILPDFALTWILTVYDHYWQTGNPEAYLSHKDTVASILSYFDGITNPKTGLAEFDPRYWLFLDWTPTQKNGQPAILNFWLLNALESMQKLCAENGIGGDAKMYAERAAKVRKAITDNLLRKDGLISDGILPDGKLNPETGVHAQVLARMCNIEGFDFEKAKNEILLPFIKGEKTFKAPPSAFWTVYVIKVMCDAGYNREVYEYIKRNWENYTKYGTTFEDFKEKPWNTHSHAWSAHPVFMLPQILGGVKQEAAGWTKISFKPNFFEDYAKVVYPTPQGDIKVEWRKNADGTFSSKIEKPKGVDIVK
;
A
#
# COMPACT_ATOMS: atom_id res chain seq x y z
N PHE A 1 -21.20 -27.05 -9.89
CA PHE A 1 -19.82 -27.13 -10.37
C PHE A 1 -19.02 -26.02 -9.74
N VAL A 2 -17.77 -26.31 -9.33
CA VAL A 2 -16.83 -25.31 -8.81
C VAL A 2 -15.61 -25.31 -9.73
N PHE A 3 -15.22 -24.14 -10.19
CA PHE A 3 -14.04 -23.93 -11.02
C PHE A 3 -13.03 -23.13 -10.23
N ASP A 4 -11.78 -23.61 -10.13
CA ASP A 4 -10.65 -22.90 -9.51
C ASP A 4 -9.82 -22.23 -10.62
N MET A 5 -9.67 -20.91 -10.55
CA MET A 5 -8.84 -20.14 -11.47
C MET A 5 -7.33 -20.23 -11.12
N GLY A 6 -6.97 -21.07 -10.13
CA GLY A 6 -5.61 -21.29 -9.66
C GLY A 6 -5.10 -20.22 -8.69
N ARG A 7 -5.50 -18.97 -8.88
CA ARG A 7 -5.26 -17.82 -7.99
C ARG A 7 -6.31 -16.75 -8.25
N MET A 8 -6.38 -15.76 -7.38
CA MET A 8 -7.26 -14.61 -7.61
C MET A 8 -6.99 -13.95 -8.96
N GLN A 9 -8.06 -13.71 -9.69
CA GLN A 9 -8.11 -12.96 -10.94
C GLN A 9 -9.12 -11.82 -10.80
N VAL A 10 -9.15 -10.93 -11.77
CA VAL A 10 -10.15 -9.85 -11.86
C VAL A 10 -10.68 -9.73 -13.28
N GLY A 11 -11.98 -9.58 -13.42
CA GLY A 11 -12.60 -9.44 -14.74
C GLY A 11 -14.10 -9.65 -14.75
N MET A 12 -14.66 -9.73 -15.94
CA MET A 12 -16.08 -9.96 -16.17
C MET A 12 -16.30 -11.43 -16.53
N PRO A 13 -17.14 -12.18 -15.79
CA PRO A 13 -17.44 -13.57 -16.11
C PRO A 13 -18.16 -13.69 -17.45
N ILE A 14 -17.83 -14.73 -18.21
CA ILE A 14 -18.46 -15.09 -19.48
C ILE A 14 -18.91 -16.55 -19.38
N LEU A 15 -20.11 -16.83 -19.84
CA LEU A 15 -20.65 -18.18 -20.00
C LEU A 15 -20.94 -18.43 -21.48
N LYS A 16 -20.26 -19.43 -22.07
CA LYS A 16 -20.69 -20.05 -23.33
C LYS A 16 -21.61 -21.19 -23.00
N LEU A 17 -22.80 -21.20 -23.57
CA LEU A 17 -23.86 -22.17 -23.32
C LEU A 17 -24.22 -22.83 -24.64
N GLU A 18 -24.25 -24.17 -24.66
CA GLU A 18 -24.59 -24.97 -25.84
C GLU A 18 -25.71 -25.96 -25.48
N GLY A 19 -26.70 -26.08 -26.37
CA GLY A 19 -27.83 -26.99 -26.21
C GLY A 19 -28.90 -26.52 -25.23
N ALA A 20 -29.00 -25.21 -24.98
CA ALA A 20 -30.09 -24.65 -24.15
C ALA A 20 -31.46 -24.82 -24.81
N LYS A 21 -32.46 -25.27 -24.04
CA LYS A 21 -33.86 -25.41 -24.51
C LYS A 21 -34.68 -24.17 -24.23
N GLY A 22 -34.21 -23.27 -23.40
CA GLY A 22 -34.87 -22.06 -22.93
C GLY A 22 -35.56 -22.25 -21.58
N GLY A 23 -35.31 -21.28 -20.66
CA GLY A 23 -35.84 -21.33 -19.30
C GLY A 23 -34.93 -22.01 -18.28
N GLU A 24 -33.79 -22.58 -18.68
CA GLU A 24 -32.76 -22.99 -17.71
C GLU A 24 -32.23 -21.77 -16.93
N ILE A 25 -32.05 -21.94 -15.62
CA ILE A 25 -31.54 -20.92 -14.74
C ILE A 25 -30.10 -21.27 -14.36
N VAL A 26 -29.18 -20.39 -14.73
CA VAL A 26 -27.76 -20.53 -14.41
C VAL A 26 -27.39 -19.43 -13.41
N ASP A 27 -27.14 -19.84 -12.15
CA ASP A 27 -26.59 -18.98 -11.12
C ASP A 27 -25.06 -19.11 -11.12
N ILE A 28 -24.36 -17.98 -11.15
CA ILE A 28 -22.90 -17.89 -11.03
C ILE A 28 -22.56 -17.10 -9.78
N LEU A 29 -21.70 -17.67 -8.93
CA LEU A 29 -21.21 -17.02 -7.73
C LEU A 29 -19.70 -17.06 -7.75
N THR A 30 -19.06 -15.99 -7.26
CA THR A 30 -17.60 -15.88 -7.17
C THR A 30 -17.16 -15.80 -5.72
N SER A 31 -15.94 -16.29 -5.43
CA SER A 31 -15.32 -16.14 -4.12
C SER A 31 -13.80 -16.20 -4.18
N GLU A 32 -13.17 -15.70 -3.12
CA GLU A 32 -11.71 -15.80 -2.91
C GLU A 32 -11.32 -17.14 -2.30
N ILE A 33 -12.18 -17.69 -1.42
CA ILE A 33 -11.96 -18.93 -0.68
C ILE A 33 -13.19 -19.84 -0.72
N LEU A 34 -12.99 -21.13 -0.50
CA LEU A 34 -14.05 -22.10 -0.32
C LEU A 34 -14.28 -22.38 1.17
N LYS A 35 -15.53 -22.38 1.60
CA LYS A 35 -15.93 -22.85 2.92
C LYS A 35 -15.97 -24.38 2.91
N ASN A 36 -15.19 -25.02 3.80
CA ASN A 36 -15.09 -26.48 3.90
C ASN A 36 -14.76 -27.20 2.57
N GLY A 37 -13.99 -26.55 1.70
CA GLY A 37 -13.53 -27.14 0.42
C GLY A 37 -14.58 -27.25 -0.69
N THR A 38 -15.84 -26.98 -0.42
CA THR A 38 -16.95 -27.15 -1.40
C THR A 38 -17.95 -26.03 -1.46
N GLY A 39 -18.12 -25.28 -0.38
CA GLY A 39 -19.03 -24.15 -0.31
C GLY A 39 -18.33 -22.83 -0.55
N LEU A 40 -19.05 -21.86 -1.07
CA LEU A 40 -18.53 -20.51 -1.18
C LEU A 40 -18.45 -19.86 0.22
N SER A 41 -17.33 -19.21 0.49
CA SER A 41 -17.24 -18.28 1.58
C SER A 41 -17.44 -16.88 1.05
N THR A 42 -18.50 -16.21 1.50
CA THR A 42 -18.74 -14.79 1.19
C THR A 42 -17.99 -13.86 2.14
N GLY A 43 -17.15 -14.42 3.03
CA GLY A 43 -16.47 -13.66 4.06
C GLY A 43 -17.46 -13.03 5.05
N SER A 44 -17.09 -11.88 5.63
CA SER A 44 -17.95 -11.07 6.51
C SER A 44 -18.91 -10.17 5.73
N SER A 45 -18.89 -10.21 4.41
CA SER A 45 -19.66 -9.33 3.56
C SER A 45 -21.10 -9.83 3.41
N SER A 46 -22.08 -8.95 3.59
CA SER A 46 -23.47 -9.17 3.23
C SER A 46 -23.74 -8.97 1.72
N ALA A 47 -22.71 -8.65 0.93
CA ALA A 47 -22.83 -8.43 -0.49
C ALA A 47 -23.08 -9.74 -1.25
N ALA A 48 -24.00 -9.70 -2.20
CA ALA A 48 -24.31 -10.84 -3.06
C ALA A 48 -23.35 -10.85 -4.27
N TYR A 49 -22.30 -11.68 -4.20
CA TYR A 49 -21.34 -11.86 -5.30
C TYR A 49 -21.86 -12.89 -6.30
N GLY A 50 -23.10 -12.71 -6.76
CA GLY A 50 -23.74 -13.64 -7.65
C GLY A 50 -24.52 -12.96 -8.76
N ASN A 51 -24.58 -13.63 -9.90
CA ASN A 51 -25.38 -13.23 -11.03
C ASN A 51 -26.27 -14.40 -11.46
N ARG A 52 -27.42 -14.10 -12.09
CA ARG A 52 -28.36 -15.08 -12.62
C ARG A 52 -28.59 -14.83 -14.10
N LEU A 53 -28.52 -15.90 -14.87
CA LEU A 53 -28.92 -15.93 -16.26
C LEU A 53 -30.09 -16.89 -16.43
N VAL A 54 -31.15 -16.43 -17.12
CA VAL A 54 -32.20 -17.29 -17.64
C VAL A 54 -31.90 -17.50 -19.12
N CYS A 55 -31.69 -18.77 -19.52
CA CYS A 55 -31.29 -19.09 -20.87
C CYS A 55 -32.40 -18.88 -21.88
N ARG A 56 -32.07 -18.40 -23.06
CA ARG A 56 -32.87 -18.49 -24.25
C ARG A 56 -32.68 -19.86 -24.89
N ALA A 57 -33.58 -20.31 -25.76
CA ALA A 57 -33.36 -21.51 -26.54
C ALA A 57 -32.18 -21.33 -27.53
N GLY A 58 -31.41 -22.39 -27.74
CA GLY A 58 -30.23 -22.42 -28.64
C GLY A 58 -28.92 -22.03 -27.96
N ASP A 59 -27.87 -22.11 -28.74
CA ASP A 59 -26.51 -21.77 -28.29
C ASP A 59 -26.39 -20.26 -28.05
N GLN A 60 -25.71 -19.88 -27.01
CA GLN A 60 -25.53 -18.47 -26.64
C GLN A 60 -24.27 -18.24 -25.84
N THR A 61 -23.72 -17.03 -25.93
CA THR A 61 -22.64 -16.54 -25.05
C THR A 61 -23.18 -15.33 -24.28
N HIS A 62 -23.02 -15.35 -22.98
CA HIS A 62 -23.38 -14.24 -22.09
C HIS A 62 -22.19 -13.75 -21.31
N GLN A 63 -21.95 -12.43 -21.37
CA GLN A 63 -20.96 -11.75 -20.57
C GLN A 63 -21.69 -10.95 -19.49
N PHE A 64 -21.27 -11.15 -18.24
CA PHE A 64 -21.74 -10.30 -17.14
C PHE A 64 -20.98 -8.98 -17.13
N TYR A 65 -21.64 -7.91 -16.69
CA TYR A 65 -21.09 -6.55 -16.80
C TYR A 65 -20.23 -6.14 -15.60
N ASN A 66 -20.39 -6.83 -14.46
CA ASN A 66 -19.65 -6.48 -13.25
C ASN A 66 -18.22 -7.01 -13.31
N ILE A 67 -17.25 -6.14 -13.09
CA ILE A 67 -15.88 -6.54 -12.82
C ILE A 67 -15.85 -7.15 -11.41
N MET A 68 -15.33 -8.37 -11.30
CA MET A 68 -15.32 -9.14 -10.06
C MET A 68 -13.92 -9.70 -9.81
N GLY A 69 -13.49 -9.69 -8.54
CA GLY A 69 -12.41 -10.54 -8.09
C GLY A 69 -12.90 -12.00 -8.01
N VAL A 70 -12.12 -12.94 -8.52
CA VAL A 70 -12.53 -14.35 -8.56
C VAL A 70 -11.33 -15.29 -8.49
N ARG A 71 -11.33 -16.17 -7.53
CA ARG A 71 -10.53 -17.39 -7.56
C ARG A 71 -11.40 -18.59 -7.85
N TYR A 72 -12.53 -18.71 -7.15
CA TYR A 72 -13.49 -19.79 -7.34
C TYR A 72 -14.78 -19.26 -7.95
N MET A 73 -15.22 -19.95 -9.01
CA MET A 73 -16.49 -19.68 -9.68
C MET A 73 -17.39 -20.90 -9.50
N THR A 74 -18.48 -20.72 -8.76
CA THR A 74 -19.50 -21.78 -8.60
C THR A 74 -20.64 -21.52 -9.56
N ILE A 75 -20.98 -22.53 -10.34
CA ILE A 75 -22.09 -22.52 -11.27
C ILE A 75 -23.14 -23.52 -10.80
N ARG A 76 -24.36 -23.05 -10.60
CA ARG A 76 -25.54 -23.83 -10.27
C ARG A 76 -26.56 -23.74 -11.39
N VAL A 77 -26.98 -24.90 -11.91
CA VAL A 77 -27.97 -24.99 -12.97
C VAL A 77 -29.28 -25.54 -12.41
N ARG A 78 -30.40 -24.94 -12.79
CA ARG A 78 -31.75 -25.39 -12.47
C ARG A 78 -32.58 -25.42 -13.74
N ASN A 79 -33.72 -26.14 -13.74
CA ASN A 79 -34.61 -26.34 -14.89
C ASN A 79 -33.87 -26.96 -16.09
N ASN A 80 -32.99 -27.93 -15.83
CA ASN A 80 -32.26 -28.69 -16.85
C ASN A 80 -32.44 -30.20 -16.61
N PRO A 81 -33.68 -30.74 -16.79
CA PRO A 81 -34.02 -32.11 -16.39
C PRO A 81 -33.22 -33.16 -17.16
N ASP A 82 -32.93 -32.91 -18.44
CA ASP A 82 -32.20 -33.86 -19.29
C ASP A 82 -30.68 -33.69 -19.20
N SER A 83 -30.19 -32.77 -18.41
CA SER A 83 -28.74 -32.45 -18.21
C SER A 83 -27.98 -32.21 -19.53
N THR A 84 -28.67 -31.67 -20.54
CA THR A 84 -28.12 -31.46 -21.90
C THR A 84 -27.33 -30.16 -22.05
N LEU A 85 -27.56 -29.19 -21.17
CA LEU A 85 -26.89 -27.90 -21.23
C LEU A 85 -25.38 -28.06 -20.95
N LYS A 86 -24.54 -27.68 -21.92
CA LYS A 86 -23.10 -27.57 -21.74
C LYS A 86 -22.74 -26.14 -21.42
N ILE A 87 -21.89 -25.96 -20.40
CA ILE A 87 -21.45 -24.66 -19.92
C ILE A 87 -19.93 -24.61 -19.94
N THR A 88 -19.38 -23.62 -20.63
CA THR A 88 -17.97 -23.29 -20.61
C THR A 88 -17.80 -21.92 -19.98
N PRO A 89 -17.37 -21.83 -18.69
CA PRO A 89 -17.09 -20.57 -18.06
C PRO A 89 -15.72 -20.05 -18.48
N SER A 90 -15.61 -18.73 -18.58
CA SER A 90 -14.37 -18.02 -18.80
C SER A 90 -14.43 -16.65 -18.11
N LEU A 91 -13.31 -15.95 -18.11
CA LEU A 91 -13.20 -14.61 -17.52
C LEU A 91 -12.58 -13.67 -18.55
N MET A 92 -13.26 -12.59 -18.89
CA MET A 92 -12.64 -11.48 -19.59
C MET A 92 -11.81 -10.72 -18.56
N TRP A 93 -10.51 -10.98 -18.53
CA TRP A 93 -9.59 -10.30 -17.62
C TRP A 93 -9.65 -8.78 -17.87
N SER A 94 -9.89 -8.00 -16.82
CA SER A 94 -10.08 -6.56 -16.90
C SER A 94 -9.38 -5.87 -15.74
N ALA A 95 -8.25 -5.26 -16.04
CA ALA A 95 -7.47 -4.45 -15.12
C ALA A 95 -6.80 -3.30 -15.87
N TYR A 96 -6.28 -2.33 -15.14
CA TYR A 96 -5.50 -1.26 -15.72
C TYR A 96 -4.28 -1.82 -16.47
N PRO A 97 -4.00 -1.37 -17.71
CA PRO A 97 -2.91 -1.91 -18.54
C PRO A 97 -1.54 -1.41 -18.05
N LEU A 98 -1.15 -1.81 -16.84
CA LEU A 98 0.18 -1.54 -16.33
C LEU A 98 1.24 -2.17 -17.23
N GLY A 99 2.15 -1.35 -17.74
CA GLY A 99 3.33 -1.82 -18.45
C GLY A 99 4.18 -2.74 -17.57
N ASP A 100 4.93 -3.63 -18.18
CA ASP A 100 5.76 -4.62 -17.49
C ASP A 100 7.26 -4.31 -17.63
N ARG A 101 7.65 -3.06 -17.30
CA ARG A 101 9.03 -2.55 -17.44
C ARG A 101 9.93 -3.03 -16.31
N GLY A 102 9.44 -2.96 -15.06
CA GLY A 102 10.17 -3.42 -13.89
C GLY A 102 10.41 -4.92 -13.92
N LYS A 103 11.64 -5.34 -13.66
CA LYS A 103 12.05 -6.75 -13.65
C LYS A 103 12.84 -7.05 -12.38
N PHE A 104 12.70 -8.27 -11.90
CA PHE A 104 13.43 -8.76 -10.75
C PHE A 104 13.63 -10.27 -10.86
N GLU A 105 14.85 -10.71 -10.71
CA GLU A 105 15.23 -12.12 -10.72
C GLU A 105 16.45 -12.32 -9.84
N THR A 106 16.45 -13.41 -9.08
CA THR A 106 17.58 -13.84 -8.24
C THR A 106 17.79 -15.34 -8.34
N SER A 107 18.87 -15.85 -7.75
CA SER A 107 19.10 -17.30 -7.58
C SER A 107 18.10 -17.95 -6.61
N ASN A 108 17.38 -17.20 -5.80
CA ASN A 108 16.45 -17.69 -4.78
C ASN A 108 15.02 -17.82 -5.33
N ALA A 109 14.56 -19.06 -5.50
CA ALA A 109 13.24 -19.35 -6.05
C ALA A 109 12.09 -18.77 -5.21
N LEU A 110 12.18 -18.85 -3.87
CA LEU A 110 11.15 -18.30 -2.97
C LEU A 110 11.02 -16.78 -3.12
N VAL A 111 12.14 -16.09 -3.18
CA VAL A 111 12.15 -14.62 -3.32
C VAL A 111 11.58 -14.17 -4.66
N ASN A 112 11.89 -14.91 -5.73
CA ASN A 112 11.28 -14.67 -7.04
C ASN A 112 9.76 -14.88 -7.01
N GLU A 113 9.28 -15.90 -6.29
CA GLU A 113 7.86 -16.20 -6.18
C GLU A 113 7.13 -15.17 -5.30
N ILE A 114 7.73 -14.71 -4.21
CA ILE A 114 7.22 -13.58 -3.42
C ILE A 114 7.04 -12.35 -4.30
N TRP A 115 8.06 -11.99 -5.09
CA TRP A 115 7.99 -10.82 -5.96
C TRP A 115 6.88 -10.96 -7.02
N LYS A 116 6.74 -12.13 -7.66
CA LYS A 116 5.68 -12.40 -8.64
C LYS A 116 4.29 -12.34 -8.01
N THR A 117 4.13 -12.88 -6.82
CA THR A 117 2.89 -12.85 -6.03
C THR A 117 2.47 -11.41 -5.73
N CYS A 118 3.39 -10.59 -5.21
CA CYS A 118 3.15 -9.17 -4.94
C CYS A 118 2.82 -8.39 -6.21
N LYS A 119 3.55 -8.62 -7.30
CA LYS A 119 3.30 -8.00 -8.60
C LYS A 119 1.93 -8.34 -9.15
N HIS A 120 1.51 -9.61 -9.04
CA HIS A 120 0.19 -10.06 -9.49
C HIS A 120 -0.91 -9.41 -8.65
N THR A 121 -0.79 -9.39 -7.31
CA THR A 121 -1.76 -8.74 -6.43
C THR A 121 -1.93 -7.28 -6.81
N GLN A 122 -0.83 -6.54 -7.01
CA GLN A 122 -0.92 -5.15 -7.43
C GLN A 122 -1.64 -4.98 -8.76
N LYS A 123 -1.39 -5.87 -9.74
CA LYS A 123 -2.06 -5.80 -11.05
C LYS A 123 -3.56 -5.96 -10.94
N ILE A 124 -4.05 -6.92 -10.14
CA ILE A 124 -5.50 -7.17 -9.99
C ILE A 124 -6.20 -6.11 -9.11
N CYS A 125 -5.45 -5.37 -8.28
CA CYS A 125 -5.96 -4.23 -7.52
C CYS A 125 -5.80 -2.88 -8.27
N SER A 126 -5.35 -2.91 -9.52
CA SER A 126 -5.27 -1.73 -10.39
C SER A 126 -6.36 -1.83 -11.45
N LEU A 127 -7.49 -1.20 -11.20
CA LEU A 127 -8.63 -1.14 -12.13
C LEU A 127 -8.63 0.21 -12.88
N ASP A 128 -9.77 0.87 -12.97
CA ASP A 128 -9.83 2.29 -13.37
C ASP A 128 -9.37 3.22 -12.23
N ALA A 129 -9.19 2.68 -11.04
CA ALA A 129 -8.59 3.28 -9.85
C ALA A 129 -7.73 2.23 -9.13
N TYR A 130 -6.91 2.66 -8.17
CA TYR A 130 -6.42 1.74 -7.16
C TYR A 130 -7.59 1.28 -6.30
N VAL A 131 -7.78 0.00 -6.14
CA VAL A 131 -8.76 -0.56 -5.19
C VAL A 131 -8.02 -1.34 -4.11
N ASP A 132 -8.54 -1.32 -2.90
CA ASP A 132 -8.02 -2.09 -1.77
C ASP A 132 -7.98 -3.58 -2.12
N THR A 133 -9.09 -4.09 -2.63
CA THR A 133 -9.27 -5.47 -3.10
C THR A 133 -10.21 -5.49 -4.31
N PRO A 134 -10.02 -6.39 -5.29
CA PRO A 134 -10.92 -6.52 -6.43
C PRO A 134 -12.21 -7.29 -6.09
N TYR A 135 -12.35 -7.82 -4.87
CA TYR A 135 -13.46 -8.70 -4.48
C TYR A 135 -14.51 -7.99 -3.62
N ARG A 136 -14.19 -7.64 -2.36
CA ARG A 136 -15.19 -7.21 -1.37
C ARG A 136 -15.62 -5.76 -1.52
N GLU A 137 -14.70 -4.82 -1.38
CA GLU A 137 -15.01 -3.38 -1.30
C GLU A 137 -14.88 -2.68 -2.64
N GLN A 138 -13.84 -3.02 -3.41
CA GLN A 138 -13.50 -2.34 -4.67
C GLN A 138 -13.42 -0.82 -4.49
N ALA A 139 -12.90 -0.37 -3.35
CA ALA A 139 -12.88 1.03 -2.96
C ALA A 139 -11.46 1.61 -3.05
N GLN A 140 -11.36 2.87 -3.48
CA GLN A 140 -10.08 3.57 -3.59
C GLN A 140 -9.66 4.15 -2.24
N TRP A 141 -9.43 3.28 -1.22
CA TRP A 141 -8.90 3.67 0.08
C TRP A 141 -7.53 4.32 -0.06
N TRP A 142 -7.34 5.48 0.60
CA TRP A 142 -6.17 6.28 0.29
C TRP A 142 -4.91 5.85 1.05
N GLY A 143 -5.04 5.20 2.17
CA GLY A 143 -3.92 4.51 2.83
C GLY A 143 -3.33 3.43 1.93
N ASP A 144 -4.20 2.63 1.32
CA ASP A 144 -3.86 1.59 0.34
C ASP A 144 -3.24 2.18 -0.91
N ALA A 145 -3.92 3.15 -1.50
CA ALA A 145 -3.54 3.77 -2.77
C ALA A 145 -2.15 4.38 -2.73
N ARG A 146 -1.71 4.91 -1.58
CA ARG A 146 -0.34 5.39 -1.41
C ARG A 146 0.69 4.30 -1.62
N VAL A 147 0.55 3.16 -0.94
CA VAL A 147 1.48 2.02 -1.09
C VAL A 147 1.38 1.42 -2.49
N GLN A 148 0.17 1.30 -3.02
CA GLN A 148 -0.08 0.82 -4.39
C GLN A 148 0.60 1.72 -5.43
N SER A 149 0.65 3.03 -5.23
CA SER A 149 1.34 3.94 -6.13
C SER A 149 2.85 3.67 -6.19
N TRP A 150 3.47 3.34 -5.06
CA TRP A 150 4.87 2.90 -5.03
C TRP A 150 5.07 1.57 -5.76
N ASN A 151 4.19 0.60 -5.52
CA ASN A 151 4.22 -0.69 -6.20
C ASN A 151 4.14 -0.52 -7.72
N THR A 152 3.15 0.22 -8.22
CA THR A 152 2.93 0.41 -9.66
C THR A 152 4.03 1.19 -10.32
N PHE A 153 4.63 2.15 -9.61
CA PHE A 153 5.78 2.87 -10.14
C PHE A 153 6.97 1.95 -10.40
N PHE A 154 7.27 1.04 -9.48
CA PHE A 154 8.35 0.05 -9.65
C PHE A 154 8.01 -1.09 -10.63
N ILE A 155 6.72 -1.37 -10.87
CA ILE A 155 6.30 -2.34 -11.88
C ILE A 155 6.40 -1.75 -13.29
N SER A 156 6.01 -0.49 -13.47
CA SER A 156 5.77 0.09 -14.80
C SER A 156 6.36 1.48 -15.05
N GLY A 157 6.67 2.25 -14.00
CA GLY A 157 6.99 3.68 -14.09
C GLY A 157 5.76 4.57 -14.35
N ASP A 158 4.55 4.03 -14.26
CA ASP A 158 3.30 4.72 -14.60
C ASP A 158 2.68 5.41 -13.38
N ALA A 159 2.61 6.74 -13.40
CA ALA A 159 2.01 7.56 -12.35
C ALA A 159 0.57 8.01 -12.66
N ARG A 160 -0.07 7.56 -13.76
CA ARG A 160 -1.38 8.06 -14.19
C ARG A 160 -2.49 7.70 -13.22
N LEU A 161 -2.53 6.45 -12.71
CA LEU A 161 -3.50 6.06 -11.68
C LEU A 161 -3.33 6.86 -10.39
N MET A 162 -2.09 7.08 -9.96
CA MET A 162 -1.78 7.90 -8.80
C MET A 162 -2.30 9.33 -8.98
N ARG A 163 -2.02 9.96 -10.12
CA ARG A 163 -2.50 11.32 -10.43
C ARG A 163 -4.03 11.39 -10.49
N ARG A 164 -4.67 10.39 -11.12
CA ARG A 164 -6.14 10.28 -11.14
C ARG A 164 -6.72 10.20 -9.74
N GLY A 165 -6.14 9.36 -8.89
CA GLY A 165 -6.59 9.17 -7.52
C GLY A 165 -6.42 10.44 -6.66
N ILE A 166 -5.28 11.13 -6.77
CA ILE A 166 -5.06 12.43 -6.11
C ILE A 166 -6.19 13.39 -6.46
N ARG A 167 -6.54 13.50 -7.75
CA ARG A 167 -7.64 14.34 -8.21
C ARG A 167 -8.99 13.86 -7.65
N SER A 168 -9.31 12.58 -7.73
CA SER A 168 -10.61 12.04 -7.30
C SER A 168 -10.87 12.32 -5.81
N ILE A 169 -9.87 12.10 -4.96
CA ILE A 169 -9.96 12.36 -3.52
C ILE A 169 -10.12 13.88 -3.25
N SER A 170 -9.38 14.74 -3.95
CA SER A 170 -9.46 16.19 -3.76
C SER A 170 -10.85 16.78 -4.10
N MET A 171 -11.62 16.10 -4.93
CA MET A 171 -12.96 16.53 -5.36
C MET A 171 -14.05 16.20 -4.33
N GLN A 172 -13.79 15.33 -3.36
CA GLN A 172 -14.76 14.95 -2.34
C GLN A 172 -14.27 15.31 -0.96
N LYS A 173 -14.79 16.43 -0.44
CA LYS A 173 -14.38 17.04 0.82
C LYS A 173 -15.58 17.24 1.75
N THR A 174 -15.30 17.22 3.05
CA THR A 174 -16.23 17.64 4.09
C THR A 174 -16.30 19.17 4.18
N PRO A 175 -17.37 19.74 4.79
CA PRO A 175 -17.44 21.19 4.98
C PRO A 175 -16.29 21.80 5.80
N ASN A 176 -15.66 21.03 6.68
CA ASN A 176 -14.53 21.47 7.50
C ASN A 176 -13.16 21.20 6.89
N GLY A 177 -13.12 20.78 5.61
CA GLY A 177 -11.90 20.75 4.82
C GLY A 177 -11.18 19.40 4.70
N LEU A 178 -11.62 18.35 5.41
CA LEU A 178 -11.06 17.01 5.24
C LEU A 178 -11.47 16.39 3.91
N THR A 179 -10.61 15.56 3.34
CA THR A 179 -10.98 14.63 2.26
C THR A 179 -11.61 13.38 2.85
N TYR A 180 -12.41 12.69 2.03
CA TYR A 180 -12.88 11.34 2.37
C TYR A 180 -11.71 10.34 2.35
N GLY A 181 -11.83 9.26 3.12
CA GLY A 181 -10.83 8.20 3.17
C GLY A 181 -10.72 7.38 1.88
N HIS A 182 -11.82 7.36 1.10
CA HIS A 182 -11.85 6.85 -0.27
C HIS A 182 -12.83 7.68 -1.10
N ALA A 183 -12.62 7.76 -2.41
CA ALA A 183 -13.48 8.49 -3.33
C ALA A 183 -13.38 7.93 -4.76
N PRO A 184 -14.48 8.00 -5.56
CA PRO A 184 -15.79 8.53 -5.17
C PRO A 184 -16.53 7.59 -4.20
N THR A 185 -17.32 8.14 -3.30
CA THR A 185 -18.09 7.32 -2.34
C THR A 185 -19.39 8.00 -1.91
N MET A 186 -20.38 7.17 -1.55
CA MET A 186 -21.61 7.56 -0.84
C MET A 186 -21.54 7.20 0.66
N ALA A 187 -20.45 6.59 1.12
CA ALA A 187 -20.27 6.18 2.50
C ALA A 187 -19.85 7.38 3.37
N HIS A 188 -20.79 8.08 3.96
CA HIS A 188 -20.56 9.31 4.73
C HIS A 188 -19.75 9.09 6.02
N SER A 189 -19.64 7.87 6.52
CA SER A 189 -18.85 7.53 7.70
C SER A 189 -17.35 7.33 7.43
N CYS A 190 -16.95 7.26 6.16
CA CYS A 190 -15.57 6.95 5.77
C CYS A 190 -14.71 8.22 5.64
N ILE A 191 -14.64 9.00 6.70
CA ILE A 191 -13.79 10.19 6.82
C ILE A 191 -12.69 9.87 7.83
N LEU A 192 -11.46 9.82 7.33
CA LEU A 192 -10.28 9.41 8.09
C LEU A 192 -9.25 10.55 8.08
N PRO A 193 -9.06 11.25 9.20
CA PRO A 193 -8.09 12.36 9.26
C PRO A 193 -6.67 11.94 8.90
N ASP A 194 -6.23 10.76 9.31
CA ASP A 194 -4.92 10.20 8.97
C ASP A 194 -4.79 9.90 7.47
N PHE A 195 -5.88 9.47 6.79
CA PHE A 195 -5.86 9.29 5.32
C PHE A 195 -5.83 10.62 4.58
N ALA A 196 -6.39 11.69 5.14
CA ALA A 196 -6.23 13.04 4.58
C ALA A 196 -4.76 13.50 4.63
N LEU A 197 -4.01 13.20 5.70
CA LEU A 197 -2.56 13.43 5.76
C LEU A 197 -1.81 12.53 4.78
N THR A 198 -2.20 11.27 4.67
CA THR A 198 -1.64 10.34 3.68
C THR A 198 -1.86 10.84 2.25
N TRP A 199 -2.98 11.51 1.97
CA TRP A 199 -3.22 12.14 0.68
C TRP A 199 -2.21 13.26 0.40
N ILE A 200 -1.92 14.14 1.36
CA ILE A 200 -0.87 15.17 1.23
C ILE A 200 0.48 14.52 0.93
N LEU A 201 0.82 13.45 1.65
CA LEU A 201 2.05 12.72 1.43
C LEU A 201 2.11 12.10 0.02
N THR A 202 0.97 11.67 -0.53
CA THR A 202 0.92 11.11 -1.90
C THR A 202 1.11 12.20 -2.96
N VAL A 203 0.68 13.43 -2.71
CA VAL A 203 1.01 14.58 -3.57
C VAL A 203 2.53 14.80 -3.62
N TYR A 204 3.21 14.66 -2.49
CA TYR A 204 4.67 14.69 -2.45
C TYR A 204 5.30 13.49 -3.16
N ASP A 205 4.79 12.27 -2.92
CA ASP A 205 5.28 11.05 -3.56
C ASP A 205 5.19 11.14 -5.10
N HIS A 206 4.11 11.75 -5.63
CA HIS A 206 3.98 12.02 -7.07
C HIS A 206 5.12 12.91 -7.58
N TYR A 207 5.38 14.03 -6.89
CA TYR A 207 6.51 14.89 -7.21
C TYR A 207 7.85 14.15 -7.11
N TRP A 208 8.07 13.43 -6.01
CA TRP A 208 9.30 12.69 -5.79
C TRP A 208 9.58 11.70 -6.92
N GLN A 209 8.57 10.94 -7.33
CA GLN A 209 8.70 9.95 -8.38
C GLN A 209 8.85 10.55 -9.78
N THR A 210 8.11 11.61 -10.08
CA THR A 210 8.02 12.14 -11.46
C THR A 210 8.91 13.36 -11.72
N GLY A 211 9.34 14.07 -10.70
CA GLY A 211 9.99 15.38 -10.79
C GLY A 211 9.02 16.53 -11.13
N ASN A 212 7.70 16.26 -11.19
CA ASN A 212 6.69 17.23 -11.61
C ASN A 212 5.84 17.70 -10.43
N PRO A 213 5.87 19.01 -10.07
CA PRO A 213 5.10 19.57 -8.95
C PRO A 213 3.61 19.80 -9.26
N GLU A 214 3.12 19.48 -10.46
CA GLU A 214 1.77 19.78 -10.94
C GLU A 214 0.67 19.26 -10.00
N ALA A 215 0.85 18.10 -9.38
CA ALA A 215 -0.09 17.56 -8.41
C ALA A 215 -0.28 18.49 -7.20
N TYR A 216 0.77 19.14 -6.74
CA TYR A 216 0.68 20.16 -5.70
C TYR A 216 0.03 21.44 -6.23
N LEU A 217 0.52 21.97 -7.34
CA LEU A 217 0.04 23.25 -7.91
C LEU A 217 -1.46 23.21 -8.19
N SER A 218 -1.98 22.07 -8.68
CA SER A 218 -3.40 21.89 -8.99
C SER A 218 -4.28 21.68 -7.75
N HIS A 219 -3.71 21.27 -6.61
CA HIS A 219 -4.48 20.86 -5.43
C HIS A 219 -4.05 21.54 -4.13
N LYS A 220 -3.26 22.62 -4.20
CA LYS A 220 -2.76 23.33 -3.01
C LYS A 220 -3.87 23.81 -2.07
N ASP A 221 -5.03 24.18 -2.60
CA ASP A 221 -6.17 24.60 -1.79
C ASP A 221 -6.75 23.45 -0.97
N THR A 222 -6.68 22.20 -1.49
CA THR A 222 -7.06 21.01 -0.74
C THR A 222 -6.03 20.69 0.35
N VAL A 223 -4.73 20.83 0.06
CA VAL A 223 -3.68 20.75 1.09
C VAL A 223 -3.95 21.76 2.21
N ALA A 224 -4.20 23.01 1.86
CA ALA A 224 -4.47 24.07 2.81
C ALA A 224 -5.73 23.77 3.66
N SER A 225 -6.82 23.29 3.05
CA SER A 225 -8.05 22.97 3.78
C SER A 225 -7.87 21.83 4.78
N ILE A 226 -7.14 20.75 4.39
CA ILE A 226 -6.82 19.66 5.32
C ILE A 226 -5.99 20.19 6.49
N LEU A 227 -4.94 20.95 6.23
CA LEU A 227 -4.08 21.48 7.27
C LEU A 227 -4.83 22.47 8.20
N SER A 228 -5.77 23.24 7.67
CA SER A 228 -6.64 24.10 8.48
C SER A 228 -7.54 23.33 9.44
N TYR A 229 -8.03 22.15 9.02
CA TYR A 229 -8.74 21.25 9.93
C TYR A 229 -7.85 20.82 11.10
N PHE A 230 -6.58 20.47 10.86
CA PHE A 230 -5.64 20.07 11.92
C PHE A 230 -5.32 21.23 12.87
N ASP A 231 -5.28 22.47 12.37
CA ASP A 231 -5.17 23.65 13.26
C ASP A 231 -6.35 23.72 14.23
N GLY A 232 -7.56 23.40 13.75
CA GLY A 232 -8.80 23.45 14.55
C GLY A 232 -8.91 22.35 15.62
N ILE A 233 -8.16 21.26 15.50
CA ILE A 233 -8.11 20.15 16.49
C ILE A 233 -6.81 20.12 17.30
N THR A 234 -5.96 21.15 17.15
CA THR A 234 -4.71 21.24 17.90
C THR A 234 -4.97 21.75 19.31
N ASN A 235 -4.52 20.99 20.31
CA ASN A 235 -4.62 21.38 21.71
C ASN A 235 -3.73 22.61 21.99
N PRO A 236 -4.28 23.71 22.53
CA PRO A 236 -3.51 24.95 22.72
C PRO A 236 -2.42 24.87 23.80
N LYS A 237 -2.50 23.88 24.72
CA LYS A 237 -1.52 23.70 25.79
C LYS A 237 -0.31 22.90 25.33
N THR A 238 -0.52 21.86 24.52
CA THR A 238 0.54 20.94 24.07
C THR A 238 1.01 21.24 22.65
N GLY A 239 0.17 21.86 21.82
CA GLY A 239 0.42 22.05 20.39
C GLY A 239 0.28 20.74 19.55
N LEU A 240 -0.21 19.67 20.15
CA LEU A 240 -0.48 18.40 19.47
C LEU A 240 -1.92 18.33 18.98
N ALA A 241 -2.13 17.72 17.80
CA ALA A 241 -3.46 17.41 17.30
C ALA A 241 -4.11 16.33 18.15
N GLU A 242 -5.41 16.50 18.43
CA GLU A 242 -6.22 15.60 19.25
C GLU A 242 -7.09 14.69 18.38
N PHE A 243 -7.51 13.57 18.96
CA PHE A 243 -8.53 12.72 18.38
C PHE A 243 -9.87 13.46 18.29
N ASP A 244 -10.45 13.48 17.11
CA ASP A 244 -11.78 14.02 16.85
C ASP A 244 -12.81 12.88 16.79
N PRO A 245 -13.71 12.74 17.78
CA PRO A 245 -14.65 11.61 17.86
C PRO A 245 -15.72 11.62 16.76
N ARG A 246 -15.81 12.68 15.96
CA ARG A 246 -16.71 12.72 14.80
C ARG A 246 -16.24 11.84 13.66
N TYR A 247 -14.97 11.46 13.65
CA TYR A 247 -14.32 10.77 12.53
C TYR A 247 -13.64 9.47 12.96
N TRP A 248 -13.46 8.60 11.99
CA TRP A 248 -12.74 7.36 12.20
C TRP A 248 -11.24 7.60 12.06
N LEU A 249 -10.48 7.45 13.14
CA LEU A 249 -9.02 7.47 13.12
C LEU A 249 -8.52 6.03 12.96
N PHE A 250 -7.99 5.72 11.76
CA PHE A 250 -7.55 4.37 11.43
C PHE A 250 -6.16 4.05 12.00
N LEU A 251 -5.15 4.82 11.65
CA LEU A 251 -3.71 4.69 11.94
C LEU A 251 -3.11 3.35 11.51
N ASP A 252 -3.67 2.25 11.96
CA ASP A 252 -3.35 0.86 11.59
C ASP A 252 -4.44 -0.10 12.11
N TRP A 253 -4.49 -1.34 11.60
CA TRP A 253 -5.37 -2.43 12.06
C TRP A 253 -4.95 -3.06 13.39
N THR A 254 -4.07 -2.45 14.15
CA THR A 254 -3.60 -2.92 15.45
C THR A 254 -4.06 -1.97 16.56
N PRO A 255 -4.05 -2.38 17.84
CA PRO A 255 -4.56 -1.55 18.94
C PRO A 255 -3.57 -0.43 19.31
N THR A 256 -3.18 0.39 18.34
CA THR A 256 -2.46 1.64 18.58
C THR A 256 -3.30 2.62 19.37
N GLN A 257 -2.68 3.59 20.04
CA GLN A 257 -3.44 4.66 20.69
C GLN A 257 -4.14 5.50 19.62
N LYS A 258 -5.48 5.59 19.72
CA LYS A 258 -6.33 6.35 18.77
C LYS A 258 -7.08 7.52 19.43
N ASN A 259 -7.07 7.61 20.75
CA ASN A 259 -7.73 8.67 21.55
C ASN A 259 -6.71 9.61 22.20
N GLY A 260 -7.18 10.73 22.80
CA GLY A 260 -6.29 11.74 23.34
C GLY A 260 -5.47 12.41 22.22
N GLN A 261 -4.15 12.44 22.37
CA GLN A 261 -3.23 13.04 21.38
C GLN A 261 -2.28 11.95 20.87
N PRO A 262 -2.67 11.19 19.84
CA PRO A 262 -1.88 10.05 19.35
C PRO A 262 -0.57 10.49 18.69
N ALA A 263 0.54 9.86 19.04
CA ALA A 263 1.84 10.14 18.43
C ALA A 263 1.82 9.94 16.91
N ILE A 264 1.25 8.82 16.44
CA ILE A 264 1.21 8.49 15.01
C ILE A 264 0.54 9.62 14.20
N LEU A 265 -0.60 10.15 14.66
CA LEU A 265 -1.31 11.23 13.97
C LEU A 265 -0.45 12.48 13.86
N ASN A 266 0.22 12.86 14.95
CA ASN A 266 1.06 14.06 15.02
C ASN A 266 2.33 13.93 14.18
N PHE A 267 2.91 12.74 14.11
CA PHE A 267 4.03 12.45 13.20
C PHE A 267 3.60 12.49 11.72
N TRP A 268 2.42 11.99 11.38
CA TRP A 268 1.91 12.11 10.00
C TRP A 268 1.67 13.58 9.62
N LEU A 269 1.17 14.38 10.55
CA LEU A 269 1.02 15.84 10.35
C LEU A 269 2.39 16.50 10.12
N LEU A 270 3.39 16.21 10.95
CA LEU A 270 4.75 16.72 10.77
C LEU A 270 5.34 16.31 9.42
N ASN A 271 5.23 15.03 9.07
CA ASN A 271 5.77 14.50 7.80
C ASN A 271 5.08 15.15 6.58
N ALA A 272 3.76 15.38 6.64
CA ALA A 272 3.04 16.06 5.58
C ALA A 272 3.53 17.51 5.40
N LEU A 273 3.71 18.25 6.48
CA LEU A 273 4.23 19.64 6.46
C LEU A 273 5.66 19.71 5.91
N GLU A 274 6.55 18.83 6.36
CA GLU A 274 7.94 18.78 5.88
C GLU A 274 8.06 18.34 4.42
N SER A 275 7.18 17.42 3.99
CA SER A 275 7.11 17.01 2.59
C SER A 275 6.67 18.15 1.68
N MET A 276 5.67 18.93 2.09
CA MET A 276 5.23 20.12 1.34
C MET A 276 6.28 21.21 1.35
N GLN A 277 6.93 21.45 2.48
CA GLN A 277 8.04 22.40 2.59
C GLN A 277 9.15 22.05 1.60
N LYS A 278 9.58 20.79 1.56
CA LYS A 278 10.61 20.31 0.65
C LYS A 278 10.20 20.47 -0.81
N LEU A 279 9.00 20.01 -1.18
CA LEU A 279 8.47 20.16 -2.54
C LEU A 279 8.49 21.62 -2.98
N CYS A 280 7.97 22.53 -2.15
CA CYS A 280 7.88 23.95 -2.47
C CYS A 280 9.26 24.61 -2.58
N ALA A 281 10.20 24.29 -1.67
CA ALA A 281 11.56 24.80 -1.70
C ALA A 281 12.31 24.38 -2.97
N GLU A 282 12.23 23.09 -3.34
CA GLU A 282 12.88 22.55 -4.53
C GLU A 282 12.31 23.09 -5.85
N ASN A 283 11.08 23.66 -5.85
CA ASN A 283 10.42 24.21 -7.03
C ASN A 283 10.27 25.73 -7.01
N GLY A 284 10.97 26.43 -6.13
CA GLY A 284 10.98 27.90 -6.11
C GLY A 284 9.66 28.55 -5.59
N ILE A 285 8.79 27.78 -4.90
CA ILE A 285 7.53 28.27 -4.32
C ILE A 285 7.81 28.78 -2.88
N GLY A 286 8.63 29.84 -2.79
CA GLY A 286 9.24 30.27 -1.54
C GLY A 286 8.26 30.69 -0.43
N GLY A 287 7.13 31.32 -0.77
CA GLY A 287 6.11 31.73 0.20
C GLY A 287 5.48 30.50 0.90
N ASP A 288 5.08 29.50 0.13
CA ASP A 288 4.50 28.27 0.66
C ASP A 288 5.56 27.45 1.44
N ALA A 289 6.79 27.38 0.92
CA ALA A 289 7.89 26.69 1.62
C ALA A 289 8.12 27.26 3.02
N LYS A 290 8.15 28.60 3.18
CA LYS A 290 8.32 29.26 4.46
C LYS A 290 7.15 28.98 5.42
N MET A 291 5.93 29.09 4.93
CA MET A 291 4.72 28.79 5.71
C MET A 291 4.73 27.35 6.25
N TYR A 292 5.02 26.37 5.39
CA TYR A 292 5.10 24.97 5.81
C TYR A 292 6.25 24.72 6.80
N ALA A 293 7.41 25.35 6.61
CA ALA A 293 8.53 25.26 7.55
C ALA A 293 8.18 25.77 8.94
N GLU A 294 7.51 26.94 9.04
CA GLU A 294 7.08 27.52 10.32
C GLU A 294 6.06 26.63 11.04
N ARG A 295 5.12 26.04 10.30
CA ARG A 295 4.14 25.09 10.85
C ARG A 295 4.79 23.78 11.29
N ALA A 296 5.68 23.22 10.47
CA ALA A 296 6.44 22.02 10.81
C ALA A 296 7.27 22.19 12.08
N ALA A 297 7.94 23.36 12.24
CA ALA A 297 8.71 23.67 13.43
C ALA A 297 7.86 23.68 14.71
N LYS A 298 6.62 24.20 14.66
CA LYS A 298 5.69 24.18 15.79
C LYS A 298 5.29 22.75 16.17
N VAL A 299 4.89 21.93 15.18
CA VAL A 299 4.49 20.52 15.42
C VAL A 299 5.68 19.71 15.92
N ARG A 300 6.87 19.90 15.33
CA ARG A 300 8.12 19.24 15.77
C ARG A 300 8.42 19.56 17.22
N LYS A 301 8.36 20.86 17.60
CA LYS A 301 8.55 21.28 18.99
C LYS A 301 7.51 20.65 19.92
N ALA A 302 6.23 20.63 19.54
CA ALA A 302 5.18 20.00 20.32
C ALA A 302 5.42 18.51 20.55
N ILE A 303 5.86 17.76 19.53
CA ILE A 303 6.25 16.36 19.64
C ILE A 303 7.42 16.19 20.60
N THR A 304 8.49 16.96 20.42
CA THR A 304 9.70 16.87 21.27
C THR A 304 9.37 17.19 22.72
N ASP A 305 8.66 18.27 22.99
CA ASP A 305 8.34 18.71 24.35
C ASP A 305 7.41 17.74 25.11
N ASN A 306 6.50 17.05 24.39
CA ASN A 306 5.43 16.32 25.05
C ASN A 306 5.51 14.79 24.87
N LEU A 307 6.17 14.27 23.83
CA LEU A 307 6.20 12.83 23.53
C LEU A 307 7.57 12.21 23.68
N LEU A 308 8.66 12.99 23.63
CA LEU A 308 10.02 12.49 23.89
C LEU A 308 10.18 12.23 25.39
N ARG A 309 10.49 11.01 25.74
CA ARG A 309 10.68 10.56 27.11
C ARG A 309 12.13 10.83 27.57
N LYS A 310 12.32 10.86 28.87
CA LYS A 310 13.66 11.03 29.47
C LYS A 310 14.65 9.93 29.10
N ASP A 311 14.13 8.74 28.71
CA ASP A 311 14.92 7.60 28.27
C ASP A 311 15.28 7.63 26.77
N GLY A 312 14.93 8.70 26.07
CA GLY A 312 15.21 8.91 24.66
C GLY A 312 14.20 8.25 23.70
N LEU A 313 13.22 7.49 24.18
CA LEU A 313 12.19 6.88 23.37
C LEU A 313 10.98 7.82 23.19
N ILE A 314 10.15 7.55 22.19
CA ILE A 314 8.89 8.27 21.95
C ILE A 314 7.71 7.50 22.57
N SER A 315 6.90 8.19 23.37
CA SER A 315 5.61 7.70 23.86
C SER A 315 4.60 7.57 22.72
N ASP A 316 3.65 6.62 22.83
CA ASP A 316 2.58 6.45 21.86
C ASP A 316 1.58 7.62 21.85
N GLY A 317 1.66 8.55 22.80
CA GLY A 317 0.85 9.77 22.83
C GLY A 317 0.55 10.27 24.23
N ILE A 318 -0.38 11.25 24.31
CA ILE A 318 -0.99 11.71 25.55
C ILE A 318 -2.39 11.07 25.64
N LEU A 319 -2.70 10.47 26.78
CA LEU A 319 -3.98 9.84 27.05
C LEU A 319 -5.09 10.89 27.27
N PRO A 320 -6.39 10.53 27.20
CA PRO A 320 -7.49 11.48 27.41
C PRO A 320 -7.48 12.16 28.79
N ASP A 321 -6.84 11.57 29.80
CA ASP A 321 -6.68 12.14 31.14
C ASP A 321 -5.49 13.14 31.24
N GLY A 322 -4.82 13.40 30.12
CA GLY A 322 -3.68 14.31 30.01
C GLY A 322 -2.34 13.71 30.42
N LYS A 323 -2.29 12.43 30.78
CA LYS A 323 -1.02 11.74 31.12
C LYS A 323 -0.31 11.22 29.89
N LEU A 324 1.02 11.23 29.95
CA LEU A 324 1.85 10.57 28.95
C LEU A 324 1.57 9.06 28.94
N ASN A 325 1.32 8.49 27.77
CA ASN A 325 1.17 7.06 27.60
C ASN A 325 2.51 6.36 27.94
N PRO A 326 2.52 5.34 28.83
CA PRO A 326 3.74 4.62 29.15
C PRO A 326 4.27 3.74 28.00
N GLU A 327 3.44 3.39 27.03
CA GLU A 327 3.81 2.55 25.89
C GLU A 327 4.74 3.29 24.92
N THR A 328 5.65 2.53 24.32
CA THR A 328 6.61 2.99 23.29
C THR A 328 6.56 2.02 22.10
N GLY A 329 5.48 2.10 21.33
CA GLY A 329 5.20 1.19 20.23
C GLY A 329 6.16 1.33 19.05
N VAL A 330 6.22 0.29 18.22
CA VAL A 330 7.06 0.25 16.99
C VAL A 330 6.77 1.45 16.09
N HIS A 331 5.48 1.80 15.92
CA HIS A 331 5.03 2.88 15.03
C HIS A 331 5.65 4.23 15.39
N ALA A 332 5.59 4.61 16.67
CA ALA A 332 6.11 5.90 17.14
C ALA A 332 7.63 6.02 16.93
N GLN A 333 8.38 4.94 17.19
CA GLN A 333 9.84 4.94 17.02
C GLN A 333 10.24 5.03 15.53
N VAL A 334 9.52 4.33 14.65
CA VAL A 334 9.73 4.40 13.19
C VAL A 334 9.50 5.83 12.69
N LEU A 335 8.40 6.44 13.09
CA LEU A 335 8.05 7.81 12.66
C LEU A 335 9.00 8.86 13.24
N ALA A 336 9.47 8.69 14.48
CA ALA A 336 10.49 9.56 15.07
C ALA A 336 11.79 9.52 14.26
N ARG A 337 12.22 8.34 13.82
CA ARG A 337 13.37 8.19 12.93
C ARG A 337 13.14 8.83 11.57
N MET A 338 11.96 8.63 10.97
CA MET A 338 11.60 9.23 9.67
C MET A 338 11.62 10.76 9.71
N CYS A 339 11.16 11.35 10.82
CA CYS A 339 11.13 12.80 11.02
C CYS A 339 12.40 13.35 11.66
N ASN A 340 13.42 12.54 11.91
CA ASN A 340 14.69 12.97 12.54
C ASN A 340 14.48 13.84 13.80
N ILE A 341 13.74 13.31 14.78
CA ILE A 341 13.48 14.04 16.04
C ILE A 341 14.76 14.20 16.84
N GLU A 342 15.09 15.44 17.20
CA GLU A 342 16.23 15.76 18.05
C GLU A 342 16.04 15.17 19.46
N GLY A 343 17.08 14.56 20.02
CA GLY A 343 17.04 13.89 21.32
C GLY A 343 16.42 12.48 21.28
N PHE A 344 15.89 12.03 20.16
CA PHE A 344 15.44 10.64 20.00
C PHE A 344 16.63 9.68 19.93
N ASP A 345 16.68 8.71 20.84
CA ASP A 345 17.70 7.68 20.88
C ASP A 345 17.34 6.53 19.90
N PHE A 346 17.75 6.70 18.63
CA PHE A 346 17.51 5.68 17.63
C PHE A 346 18.24 4.36 17.92
N GLU A 347 19.44 4.41 18.50
CA GLU A 347 20.18 3.19 18.81
C GLU A 347 19.46 2.33 19.85
N LYS A 348 18.93 2.98 20.89
CA LYS A 348 18.09 2.30 21.88
C LYS A 348 16.79 1.76 21.25
N ALA A 349 16.04 2.59 20.52
CA ALA A 349 14.80 2.18 19.85
C ALA A 349 15.03 1.00 18.90
N LYS A 350 16.12 1.05 18.13
CA LYS A 350 16.55 -0.03 17.24
C LYS A 350 16.79 -1.33 18.00
N ASN A 351 17.59 -1.29 19.06
CA ASN A 351 18.03 -2.49 19.77
C ASN A 351 16.91 -3.11 20.64
N GLU A 352 16.06 -2.30 21.27
CA GLU A 352 15.03 -2.77 22.20
C GLU A 352 13.67 -3.03 21.54
N ILE A 353 13.41 -2.42 20.35
CA ILE A 353 12.08 -2.42 19.72
C ILE A 353 12.15 -2.90 18.26
N LEU A 354 12.90 -2.21 17.37
CA LEU A 354 12.79 -2.43 15.93
C LEU A 354 13.46 -3.75 15.48
N LEU A 355 14.66 -4.05 15.94
CA LEU A 355 15.33 -5.32 15.64
C LEU A 355 14.60 -6.53 16.25
N PRO A 356 14.18 -6.51 17.53
CA PRO A 356 13.37 -7.59 18.09
C PRO A 356 12.04 -7.80 17.34
N PHE A 357 11.40 -6.72 16.82
CA PHE A 357 10.22 -6.84 15.97
C PHE A 357 10.56 -7.52 14.63
N ILE A 358 11.57 -7.04 13.91
CA ILE A 358 11.99 -7.59 12.60
C ILE A 358 12.42 -9.05 12.72
N LYS A 359 13.12 -9.42 13.78
CA LYS A 359 13.57 -10.80 14.02
C LYS A 359 12.47 -11.71 14.57
N GLY A 360 11.36 -11.15 15.07
CA GLY A 360 10.30 -11.92 15.71
C GLY A 360 10.67 -12.41 17.12
N GLU A 361 11.61 -11.73 17.77
CA GLU A 361 12.13 -12.08 19.10
C GLU A 361 11.26 -11.56 20.24
N LYS A 362 10.36 -10.60 19.97
CA LYS A 362 9.50 -9.96 20.96
C LYS A 362 8.09 -9.79 20.44
N THR A 363 7.12 -10.08 21.29
CA THR A 363 5.71 -9.79 21.06
C THR A 363 5.39 -8.36 21.50
N PHE A 364 4.70 -7.62 20.65
CA PHE A 364 4.26 -6.25 20.93
C PHE A 364 2.74 -6.21 21.11
N LYS A 365 2.25 -5.31 21.95
CA LYS A 365 0.82 -5.09 22.17
C LYS A 365 0.12 -4.62 20.88
N ALA A 366 0.75 -3.71 20.15
CA ALA A 366 0.30 -3.21 18.87
C ALA A 366 1.41 -3.38 17.81
N PRO A 367 1.61 -4.61 17.28
CA PRO A 367 2.60 -4.81 16.23
C PRO A 367 2.11 -4.17 14.92
N PRO A 368 2.98 -3.59 14.09
CA PRO A 368 2.62 -3.13 12.75
C PRO A 368 1.94 -4.23 11.92
N SER A 369 0.81 -3.89 11.30
CA SER A 369 0.10 -4.78 10.37
C SER A 369 0.92 -5.01 9.08
N ALA A 370 0.48 -5.94 8.23
CA ALA A 370 1.11 -6.20 6.93
C ALA A 370 1.24 -4.92 6.08
N PHE A 371 0.22 -4.05 6.12
CA PHE A 371 0.25 -2.72 5.52
C PHE A 371 1.37 -1.85 6.10
N TRP A 372 1.38 -1.69 7.42
CA TRP A 372 2.20 -0.68 8.07
C TRP A 372 3.69 -1.06 8.09
N THR A 373 4.02 -2.34 7.94
CA THR A 373 5.43 -2.81 7.90
C THR A 373 6.25 -2.19 6.78
N VAL A 374 5.63 -1.62 5.74
CA VAL A 374 6.35 -0.88 4.69
C VAL A 374 7.24 0.23 5.28
N TYR A 375 6.75 0.94 6.29
CA TYR A 375 7.50 2.02 6.95
C TYR A 375 8.63 1.49 7.83
N VAL A 376 8.38 0.38 8.54
CA VAL A 376 9.40 -0.30 9.35
C VAL A 376 10.55 -0.75 8.46
N ILE A 377 10.23 -1.42 7.34
CA ILE A 377 11.19 -1.93 6.36
C ILE A 377 12.04 -0.76 5.81
N LYS A 378 11.41 0.34 5.40
CA LYS A 378 12.14 1.52 4.88
C LYS A 378 13.14 2.05 5.89
N VAL A 379 12.71 2.27 7.13
CA VAL A 379 13.58 2.80 8.19
C VAL A 379 14.74 1.85 8.49
N MET A 380 14.49 0.56 8.55
CA MET A 380 15.53 -0.43 8.84
C MET A 380 16.52 -0.59 7.68
N CYS A 381 16.06 -0.53 6.43
CA CYS A 381 16.93 -0.51 5.25
C CYS A 381 17.81 0.76 5.21
N ASP A 382 17.22 1.94 5.49
CA ASP A 382 17.95 3.21 5.55
C ASP A 382 18.99 3.22 6.69
N ALA A 383 18.74 2.45 7.75
CA ALA A 383 19.70 2.24 8.85
C ALA A 383 20.75 1.14 8.57
N GLY A 384 20.71 0.50 7.38
CA GLY A 384 21.70 -0.51 6.97
C GLY A 384 21.36 -1.96 7.31
N TYR A 385 20.18 -2.23 7.90
CA TYR A 385 19.75 -3.57 8.32
C TYR A 385 19.05 -4.34 7.18
N ASN A 386 19.62 -4.27 5.97
CA ASN A 386 19.03 -4.88 4.76
C ASN A 386 18.94 -6.41 4.85
N ARG A 387 19.89 -7.08 5.53
CA ARG A 387 19.88 -8.54 5.70
C ARG A 387 18.72 -8.98 6.59
N GLU A 388 18.53 -8.35 7.72
CA GLU A 388 17.46 -8.64 8.67
C GLU A 388 16.08 -8.38 8.03
N VAL A 389 15.95 -7.29 7.27
CA VAL A 389 14.73 -6.99 6.52
C VAL A 389 14.47 -8.02 5.40
N TYR A 390 15.51 -8.44 4.69
CA TYR A 390 15.40 -9.46 3.66
C TYR A 390 14.88 -10.78 4.23
N GLU A 391 15.42 -11.23 5.36
CA GLU A 391 14.95 -12.44 6.05
C GLU A 391 13.52 -12.25 6.64
N TYR A 392 13.18 -11.04 7.11
CA TYR A 392 11.82 -10.70 7.54
C TYR A 392 10.82 -10.85 6.40
N ILE A 393 11.12 -10.33 5.21
CA ILE A 393 10.25 -10.44 4.03
C ILE A 393 10.08 -11.93 3.66
N LYS A 394 11.15 -12.71 3.54
CA LYS A 394 11.08 -14.14 3.24
C LYS A 394 10.13 -14.87 4.20
N ARG A 395 10.33 -14.69 5.51
CA ARG A 395 9.55 -15.39 6.54
C ARG A 395 8.07 -15.02 6.53
N ASN A 396 7.73 -13.75 6.33
CA ASN A 396 6.35 -13.29 6.48
C ASN A 396 5.53 -13.35 5.18
N TRP A 397 6.18 -13.32 3.99
CA TRP A 397 5.50 -13.39 2.70
C TRP A 397 5.49 -14.79 2.06
N GLU A 398 6.27 -15.75 2.58
CA GLU A 398 6.30 -17.12 2.06
C GLU A 398 4.90 -17.73 1.94
N ASN A 399 4.06 -17.56 2.96
CA ASN A 399 2.72 -18.16 2.95
C ASN A 399 1.84 -17.64 1.81
N TYR A 400 1.99 -16.39 1.39
CA TYR A 400 1.21 -15.83 0.29
C TYR A 400 1.50 -16.46 -1.06
N THR A 401 2.69 -17.03 -1.26
CA THR A 401 3.07 -17.68 -2.52
C THR A 401 2.19 -18.89 -2.85
N LYS A 402 1.67 -19.58 -1.83
CA LYS A 402 0.74 -20.70 -1.97
C LYS A 402 -0.61 -20.30 -2.56
N TYR A 403 -1.01 -19.04 -2.34
CA TYR A 403 -2.26 -18.48 -2.81
C TYR A 403 -2.10 -17.67 -4.10
N GLY A 404 -0.86 -17.26 -4.41
CA GLY A 404 -0.52 -16.44 -5.56
C GLY A 404 -0.97 -14.97 -5.43
N THR A 405 -1.41 -14.54 -4.24
CA THR A 405 -1.79 -13.16 -3.90
C THR A 405 -1.47 -12.85 -2.45
N THR A 406 -1.26 -11.56 -2.13
CA THR A 406 -1.08 -11.07 -0.75
C THR A 406 -2.44 -10.76 -0.11
N PHE A 407 -2.53 -10.96 1.20
CA PHE A 407 -3.75 -10.75 1.98
C PHE A 407 -3.76 -9.37 2.66
N GLU A 408 -4.92 -9.03 3.22
CA GLU A 408 -5.10 -7.83 4.03
C GLU A 408 -4.21 -7.84 5.29
N ASP A 409 -3.97 -9.03 5.88
CA ASP A 409 -3.12 -9.23 7.06
C ASP A 409 -2.21 -10.45 6.87
N PHE A 410 -1.15 -10.61 7.68
CA PHE A 410 -0.27 -11.78 7.66
C PHE A 410 -0.99 -13.09 8.01
N LYS A 411 -2.05 -13.00 8.80
CA LYS A 411 -2.85 -14.17 9.21
C LYS A 411 -4.05 -14.33 8.30
N GLU A 412 -4.23 -15.53 7.78
CA GLU A 412 -5.47 -15.93 7.13
C GLU A 412 -6.61 -15.86 8.15
N LYS A 413 -7.60 -15.03 7.85
CA LYS A 413 -8.82 -14.91 8.64
C LYS A 413 -10.02 -14.99 7.70
N PRO A 414 -11.14 -15.64 8.11
CA PRO A 414 -12.30 -15.84 7.21
C PRO A 414 -12.94 -14.54 6.69
N TRP A 415 -12.67 -13.42 7.35
CA TRP A 415 -13.21 -12.10 6.99
C TRP A 415 -12.20 -11.19 6.28
N ASN A 416 -10.92 -11.56 6.25
CA ASN A 416 -9.92 -10.78 5.52
C ASN A 416 -10.00 -11.10 4.03
N THR A 417 -9.63 -10.13 3.20
CA THR A 417 -9.46 -10.36 1.78
C THR A 417 -8.16 -11.09 1.49
N HIS A 418 -8.20 -11.98 0.52
CA HIS A 418 -7.06 -12.76 0.05
C HIS A 418 -6.37 -12.14 -1.18
N SER A 419 -6.70 -10.89 -1.49
CA SER A 419 -6.11 -10.10 -2.57
C SER A 419 -6.12 -8.63 -2.18
N HIS A 420 -5.06 -8.18 -1.47
CA HIS A 420 -4.98 -6.84 -0.91
C HIS A 420 -3.58 -6.24 -1.18
N ALA A 421 -3.54 -5.19 -2.02
CA ALA A 421 -2.25 -4.73 -2.56
C ALA A 421 -1.44 -3.83 -1.61
N TRP A 422 -1.99 -3.37 -0.49
CA TRP A 422 -1.21 -2.64 0.51
C TRP A 422 -0.11 -3.49 1.14
N SER A 423 -0.27 -4.83 1.17
CA SER A 423 0.74 -5.78 1.63
C SER A 423 1.65 -6.29 0.49
N ALA A 424 1.48 -5.79 -0.74
CA ALA A 424 2.30 -6.19 -1.88
C ALA A 424 3.62 -5.39 -2.02
N HIS A 425 3.99 -4.58 -1.04
CA HIS A 425 5.16 -3.72 -1.08
C HIS A 425 6.53 -4.42 -1.24
N PRO A 426 6.73 -5.72 -0.99
CA PRO A 426 7.96 -6.39 -1.40
C PRO A 426 8.25 -6.30 -2.89
N VAL A 427 7.26 -6.00 -3.74
CA VAL A 427 7.47 -5.81 -5.19
C VAL A 427 8.47 -4.70 -5.50
N PHE A 428 8.57 -3.65 -4.67
CA PHE A 428 9.57 -2.60 -4.82
C PHE A 428 10.70 -2.69 -3.78
N MET A 429 10.43 -3.27 -2.60
CA MET A 429 11.45 -3.39 -1.54
C MET A 429 12.55 -4.39 -1.90
N LEU A 430 12.20 -5.56 -2.43
CA LEU A 430 13.21 -6.58 -2.83
C LEU A 430 14.16 -6.06 -3.91
N PRO A 431 13.68 -5.40 -5.00
CA PRO A 431 14.54 -4.70 -5.94
C PRO A 431 15.49 -3.69 -5.28
N GLN A 432 14.99 -2.85 -4.38
CA GLN A 432 15.81 -1.86 -3.68
C GLN A 432 16.88 -2.51 -2.80
N ILE A 433 16.51 -3.56 -2.05
CA ILE A 433 17.43 -4.28 -1.17
C ILE A 433 18.55 -4.94 -1.99
N LEU A 434 18.21 -5.80 -2.95
CA LEU A 434 19.21 -6.59 -3.67
C LEU A 434 19.91 -5.82 -4.78
N GLY A 435 19.20 -5.01 -5.53
CA GLY A 435 19.79 -4.18 -6.58
C GLY A 435 20.51 -2.95 -6.05
N GLY A 436 20.17 -2.49 -4.85
CA GLY A 436 20.88 -1.43 -4.14
C GLY A 436 20.80 -0.05 -4.78
N VAL A 437 19.78 0.21 -5.59
CA VAL A 437 19.54 1.55 -6.15
C VAL A 437 18.55 2.30 -5.27
N LYS A 438 18.97 3.46 -4.76
CA LYS A 438 18.12 4.36 -3.98
C LYS A 438 17.99 5.70 -4.71
N GLN A 439 16.78 6.22 -4.78
CA GLN A 439 16.51 7.55 -5.31
C GLN A 439 16.96 8.62 -4.32
N GLU A 440 17.76 9.60 -4.78
CA GLU A 440 18.33 10.67 -3.96
C GLU A 440 17.80 12.07 -4.35
N ALA A 441 17.14 12.18 -5.51
CA ALA A 441 16.50 13.43 -5.95
C ALA A 441 15.20 13.16 -6.68
N ALA A 442 14.30 14.16 -6.69
CA ALA A 442 13.02 14.09 -7.38
C ALA A 442 13.21 13.74 -8.87
N GLY A 443 12.28 12.95 -9.43
CA GLY A 443 12.33 12.52 -10.83
C GLY A 443 13.49 11.59 -11.17
N TRP A 444 14.15 10.98 -10.17
CA TRP A 444 15.27 10.05 -10.37
C TRP A 444 16.49 10.64 -11.07
N THR A 445 16.68 11.94 -10.93
CA THR A 445 17.85 12.63 -11.53
C THR A 445 19.15 12.29 -10.79
N LYS A 446 19.06 11.89 -9.52
CA LYS A 446 20.20 11.40 -8.72
C LYS A 446 19.84 10.11 -8.00
N ILE A 447 20.78 9.18 -7.96
CA ILE A 447 20.67 7.90 -7.26
C ILE A 447 21.94 7.59 -6.49
N SER A 448 21.85 6.80 -5.43
CA SER A 448 22.98 6.05 -4.89
C SER A 448 22.91 4.59 -5.35
N PHE A 449 24.07 3.92 -5.36
CA PHE A 449 24.17 2.52 -5.80
C PHE A 449 25.03 1.71 -4.84
N LYS A 450 24.40 0.82 -4.08
CA LYS A 450 25.05 -0.07 -3.12
C LYS A 450 24.30 -1.40 -3.07
N PRO A 451 24.62 -2.36 -3.97
CA PRO A 451 23.94 -3.66 -3.99
C PRO A 451 24.28 -4.49 -2.75
N ASN A 452 23.34 -5.34 -2.34
CA ASN A 452 23.53 -6.29 -1.26
C ASN A 452 23.60 -7.71 -1.83
N PHE A 453 24.75 -8.35 -1.67
CA PHE A 453 25.07 -9.67 -2.20
C PHE A 453 24.59 -10.78 -1.26
N PHE A 454 23.26 -10.98 -1.20
CA PHE A 454 22.65 -11.98 -0.31
C PHE A 454 22.38 -13.32 -0.99
N GLU A 455 22.46 -13.33 -2.30
CA GLU A 455 22.20 -14.46 -3.18
C GLU A 455 23.39 -14.68 -4.13
N ASP A 456 23.35 -15.68 -5.01
CA ASP A 456 24.44 -15.90 -5.97
C ASP A 456 24.39 -14.92 -7.16
N TYR A 457 23.18 -14.41 -7.49
CA TYR A 457 23.00 -13.34 -8.47
C TYR A 457 21.69 -12.57 -8.22
N ALA A 458 21.62 -11.37 -8.75
CA ALA A 458 20.37 -10.66 -9.00
C ALA A 458 20.42 -9.83 -10.29
N LYS A 459 19.26 -9.73 -10.93
CA LYS A 459 18.98 -8.86 -12.09
C LYS A 459 17.77 -8.02 -11.78
N VAL A 460 17.92 -6.71 -11.89
CA VAL A 460 16.88 -5.75 -11.53
C VAL A 460 16.74 -4.67 -12.59
N VAL A 461 15.50 -4.32 -12.93
CA VAL A 461 15.20 -3.17 -13.80
C VAL A 461 14.27 -2.23 -13.02
N TYR A 462 14.70 -0.98 -12.86
CA TYR A 462 13.94 0.10 -12.25
C TYR A 462 13.40 1.00 -13.35
N PRO A 463 12.08 1.01 -13.60
CA PRO A 463 11.48 1.98 -14.50
C PRO A 463 11.54 3.37 -13.87
N THR A 464 12.08 4.35 -14.59
CA THR A 464 12.12 5.74 -14.11
C THR A 464 11.61 6.68 -15.19
N PRO A 465 11.28 7.95 -14.86
CA PRO A 465 10.96 8.96 -15.86
C PRO A 465 12.12 9.27 -16.81
N GLN A 466 13.35 9.04 -16.36
CA GLN A 466 14.56 9.26 -17.14
C GLN A 466 14.88 8.12 -18.12
N GLY A 467 14.21 6.95 -17.94
CA GLY A 467 14.48 5.69 -18.62
C GLY A 467 14.75 4.56 -17.61
N ASP A 468 15.02 3.37 -18.11
CA ASP A 468 15.25 2.21 -17.25
C ASP A 468 16.68 2.21 -16.68
N ILE A 469 16.79 1.98 -15.36
CA ILE A 469 18.06 1.68 -14.70
C ILE A 469 18.13 0.16 -14.56
N LYS A 470 19.24 -0.45 -15.03
CA LYS A 470 19.44 -1.88 -14.99
C LYS A 470 20.61 -2.22 -14.08
N VAL A 471 20.42 -3.16 -13.20
CA VAL A 471 21.45 -3.69 -12.30
C VAL A 471 21.57 -5.18 -12.50
N GLU A 472 22.79 -5.65 -12.64
CA GLU A 472 23.14 -7.06 -12.59
C GLU A 472 24.33 -7.26 -11.68
N TRP A 473 24.29 -8.26 -10.84
CA TRP A 473 25.44 -8.73 -10.09
C TRP A 473 25.44 -10.24 -9.95
N ARG A 474 26.62 -10.82 -9.78
CA ARG A 474 26.79 -12.25 -9.60
C ARG A 474 27.99 -12.58 -8.74
N LYS A 475 27.94 -13.72 -8.10
CA LYS A 475 29.05 -14.38 -7.43
C LYS A 475 29.98 -15.00 -8.47
N ASN A 476 31.27 -14.72 -8.37
CA ASN A 476 32.31 -15.30 -9.22
C ASN A 476 32.75 -16.68 -8.71
N ALA A 477 33.49 -17.42 -9.52
CA ALA A 477 34.00 -18.74 -9.13
C ALA A 477 34.95 -18.70 -7.92
N ASP A 478 35.64 -17.58 -7.70
CA ASP A 478 36.52 -17.35 -6.56
C ASP A 478 35.79 -16.87 -5.28
N GLY A 479 34.45 -16.77 -5.32
CA GLY A 479 33.61 -16.34 -4.22
C GLY A 479 33.44 -14.81 -4.10
N THR A 480 34.16 -14.01 -4.89
CA THR A 480 33.96 -12.56 -4.97
C THR A 480 32.67 -12.23 -5.74
N PHE A 481 32.25 -10.94 -5.70
CA PHE A 481 31.08 -10.48 -6.45
C PHE A 481 31.46 -9.43 -7.49
N SER A 482 30.86 -9.54 -8.66
CA SER A 482 30.91 -8.50 -9.68
C SER A 482 29.53 -7.86 -9.85
N SER A 483 29.49 -6.56 -10.03
CA SER A 483 28.25 -5.81 -10.26
C SER A 483 28.38 -4.83 -11.43
N LYS A 484 27.27 -4.62 -12.14
CA LYS A 484 27.15 -3.68 -13.24
C LYS A 484 25.87 -2.89 -13.09
N ILE A 485 25.93 -1.59 -13.33
CA ILE A 485 24.78 -0.71 -13.44
C ILE A 485 24.77 -0.01 -14.80
N GLU A 486 23.62 -0.06 -15.48
CA GLU A 486 23.34 0.71 -16.69
C GLU A 486 22.27 1.74 -16.32
N LYS A 487 22.51 3.01 -16.67
CA LYS A 487 21.62 4.12 -16.34
C LYS A 487 21.45 5.07 -17.52
N PRO A 488 20.31 5.79 -17.62
CA PRO A 488 20.11 6.86 -18.57
C PRO A 488 21.11 8.01 -18.35
N LYS A 489 21.38 8.80 -19.41
CA LYS A 489 22.29 9.96 -19.35
C LYS A 489 21.85 11.03 -18.33
N GLY A 490 20.54 11.18 -18.11
CA GLY A 490 19.96 12.16 -17.17
C GLY A 490 19.97 11.73 -15.70
N VAL A 491 20.65 10.63 -15.35
CA VAL A 491 20.74 10.12 -13.98
C VAL A 491 22.18 10.18 -13.49
N ASP A 492 22.43 10.86 -12.38
CA ASP A 492 23.75 10.90 -11.72
C ASP A 492 23.81 9.90 -10.57
N ILE A 493 24.97 9.23 -10.42
CA ILE A 493 25.24 8.41 -9.25
C ILE A 493 26.01 9.27 -8.24
N VAL A 494 25.44 9.46 -7.07
CA VAL A 494 26.08 10.14 -5.94
C VAL A 494 26.75 9.11 -5.03
N LYS A 495 27.85 9.51 -4.37
CA LYS A 495 28.61 8.64 -3.46
C LYS A 495 27.96 8.55 -2.09
#